data_3720ed0a2eb8b40dd7a444011c537948
#
_entry.id   3720ed0a2eb8b40dd7a444011c537948
#
_cell.length_a   1.000
_cell.length_b   1.000
_cell.length_c   1.000
_cell.angle_alpha   90.00
_cell.angle_beta   90.00
_cell.angle_gamma   90.00
#
_symmetry.space_group_name_H-M   'P 1'
#
loop_
_entity.id
_entity.type
_entity.pdbx_description
1 polymer ?
#
loop_
_entity_poly.entity_id
_entity_poly.type
_entity_poly.pdbx_seq_one_letter_code
_entity_poly.pdbx_strand_id
1 'polypeptide(L)'
;MRLDKLLANKAFGSRKEVHQIIKDGRVTVNGVVILKKDQSIHIDDDIIAVDGVQISTKQQYYIKFHKPAGYITAVEDPTHPVVMDLLPPEFKKMGVFPVGRLDKDTEGLLLLTNDGIWAHSIINGHKHVPKVYYVEFNGKLTKDGIERIETGIVLGDGTQCKPANIDVLSEQSLHITIEEGKYHQVKRMIGAAGGEVTYLKRLSIGHITLNGIEAINTYSEIDDQDVVDFKK
;
A
#
# COMPACT_ATOMS: atom_id res chain seq x y z
N MET A 1 -13.92 -23.72 -2.45
CA MET A 1 -12.48 -23.79 -2.81
C MET A 1 -11.90 -25.14 -2.43
N ARG A 2 -10.75 -25.57 -3.01
CA ARG A 2 -10.06 -26.79 -2.54
C ARG A 2 -9.15 -26.47 -1.35
N LEU A 3 -9.11 -27.38 -0.36
CA LEU A 3 -8.31 -27.25 0.85
C LEU A 3 -6.80 -27.13 0.56
N ASP A 4 -6.28 -27.99 -0.34
CA ASP A 4 -4.86 -27.93 -0.72
C ASP A 4 -4.45 -26.60 -1.35
N LYS A 5 -5.35 -25.98 -2.13
CA LYS A 5 -5.12 -24.67 -2.72
C LYS A 5 -5.11 -23.57 -1.66
N LEU A 6 -6.03 -23.63 -0.69
CA LEU A 6 -6.04 -22.68 0.43
C LEU A 6 -4.73 -22.73 1.20
N LEU A 7 -4.29 -23.93 1.63
CA LEU A 7 -3.08 -24.10 2.44
C LEU A 7 -1.82 -23.64 1.68
N ALA A 8 -1.71 -23.94 0.38
CA ALA A 8 -0.62 -23.43 -0.44
C ALA A 8 -0.61 -21.89 -0.53
N ASN A 9 -1.78 -21.28 -0.73
CA ASN A 9 -1.93 -19.83 -0.74
C ASN A 9 -1.60 -19.18 0.62
N LYS A 10 -1.75 -19.91 1.72
CA LYS A 10 -1.41 -19.46 3.08
C LYS A 10 0.04 -19.79 3.48
N ALA A 11 0.87 -20.11 2.50
CA ALA A 11 2.30 -20.36 2.68
C ALA A 11 2.68 -21.56 3.58
N PHE A 12 1.79 -22.54 3.72
CA PHE A 12 2.10 -23.79 4.42
C PHE A 12 3.08 -24.69 3.65
N GLY A 13 3.59 -24.24 2.52
CA GLY A 13 4.59 -24.91 1.71
C GLY A 13 4.17 -25.12 0.25
N SER A 14 5.01 -25.85 -0.50
CA SER A 14 4.71 -26.30 -1.85
C SER A 14 3.48 -27.24 -1.84
N ARG A 15 2.88 -27.47 -3.00
CA ARG A 15 1.76 -28.41 -3.12
C ARG A 15 2.10 -29.81 -2.57
N LYS A 16 3.35 -30.26 -2.72
CA LYS A 16 3.80 -31.57 -2.21
C LYS A 16 3.82 -31.57 -0.69
N GLU A 17 4.34 -30.53 -0.07
CA GLU A 17 4.38 -30.39 1.40
C GLU A 17 2.98 -30.24 1.98
N VAL A 18 2.12 -29.44 1.37
CA VAL A 18 0.69 -29.32 1.77
C VAL A 18 -0.03 -30.67 1.69
N HIS A 19 0.19 -31.46 0.63
CA HIS A 19 -0.39 -32.79 0.53
C HIS A 19 0.10 -33.71 1.65
N GLN A 20 1.36 -33.59 2.08
CA GLN A 20 1.89 -34.38 3.19
C GLN A 20 1.25 -33.94 4.52
N ILE A 21 1.15 -32.63 4.79
CA ILE A 21 0.48 -32.08 5.98
C ILE A 21 -0.96 -32.61 6.11
N ILE A 22 -1.71 -32.65 4.99
CA ILE A 22 -3.09 -33.17 4.99
C ILE A 22 -3.08 -34.69 5.25
N LYS A 23 -2.20 -35.44 4.58
CA LYS A 23 -2.09 -36.89 4.74
C LYS A 23 -1.71 -37.32 6.17
N ASP A 24 -0.89 -36.51 6.85
CA ASP A 24 -0.47 -36.75 8.23
C ASP A 24 -1.58 -36.43 9.26
N GLY A 25 -2.77 -36.04 8.81
CA GLY A 25 -3.91 -35.76 9.69
C GLY A 25 -3.78 -34.46 10.50
N ARG A 26 -2.89 -33.55 10.11
CA ARG A 26 -2.60 -32.30 10.80
C ARG A 26 -3.63 -31.19 10.51
N VAL A 27 -4.55 -31.42 9.56
CA VAL A 27 -5.55 -30.42 9.12
C VAL A 27 -6.94 -30.85 9.57
N THR A 28 -7.65 -29.92 10.18
CA THR A 28 -9.08 -30.09 10.50
C THR A 28 -9.93 -29.06 9.77
N VAL A 29 -11.14 -29.45 9.40
CA VAL A 29 -12.21 -28.58 8.94
C VAL A 29 -13.39 -28.78 9.87
N ASN A 30 -13.86 -27.72 10.51
CA ASN A 30 -14.92 -27.76 11.53
C ASN A 30 -14.65 -28.79 12.65
N GLY A 31 -13.37 -28.94 13.05
CA GLY A 31 -12.92 -29.87 14.07
C GLY A 31 -12.74 -31.32 13.58
N VAL A 32 -13.09 -31.65 12.34
CA VAL A 32 -12.94 -33.00 11.74
C VAL A 32 -11.62 -33.09 11.00
N VAL A 33 -10.82 -34.12 11.28
CA VAL A 33 -9.54 -34.38 10.56
C VAL A 33 -9.83 -34.72 9.11
N ILE A 34 -9.15 -34.03 8.20
CA ILE A 34 -9.26 -34.24 6.75
C ILE A 34 -7.98 -34.93 6.25
N LEU A 35 -8.16 -36.04 5.54
CA LEU A 35 -7.07 -36.80 4.88
C LEU A 35 -7.10 -36.64 3.35
N LYS A 36 -8.21 -36.12 2.80
CA LYS A 36 -8.42 -35.96 1.38
C LYS A 36 -7.90 -34.59 0.92
N LYS A 37 -6.83 -34.58 0.11
CA LYS A 37 -6.14 -33.36 -0.35
C LYS A 37 -7.00 -32.43 -1.21
N ASP A 38 -7.96 -32.97 -1.95
CA ASP A 38 -8.86 -32.24 -2.84
C ASP A 38 -10.23 -31.94 -2.20
N GLN A 39 -10.32 -32.05 -0.87
CA GLN A 39 -11.52 -31.70 -0.12
C GLN A 39 -11.98 -30.29 -0.47
N SER A 40 -13.25 -30.15 -0.86
CA SER A 40 -13.87 -28.84 -1.03
C SER A 40 -14.20 -28.23 0.32
N ILE A 41 -13.98 -26.93 0.42
CA ILE A 41 -14.26 -26.12 1.61
C ILE A 41 -15.04 -24.87 1.22
N HIS A 42 -15.87 -24.39 2.15
CA HIS A 42 -16.58 -23.10 2.10
C HIS A 42 -15.76 -22.08 2.88
N ILE A 43 -15.15 -21.12 2.17
CA ILE A 43 -14.17 -20.20 2.75
C ILE A 43 -14.77 -19.30 3.82
N ASP A 44 -16.03 -18.93 3.63
CA ASP A 44 -16.73 -17.98 4.48
C ASP A 44 -17.33 -18.66 5.74
N ASP A 45 -17.53 -19.98 5.71
CA ASP A 45 -18.26 -20.72 6.74
C ASP A 45 -17.38 -21.73 7.49
N ASP A 46 -16.38 -22.33 6.81
CA ASP A 46 -15.59 -23.40 7.42
C ASP A 46 -14.46 -22.87 8.31
N ILE A 47 -14.37 -23.45 9.52
CA ILE A 47 -13.24 -23.24 10.42
C ILE A 47 -12.15 -24.22 10.09
N ILE A 48 -11.00 -23.73 9.63
CA ILE A 48 -9.87 -24.56 9.25
C ILE A 48 -8.74 -24.38 10.25
N ALA A 49 -8.17 -25.49 10.72
CA ALA A 49 -7.02 -25.47 11.61
C ALA A 49 -5.91 -26.41 11.10
N VAL A 50 -4.66 -26.02 11.37
CA VAL A 50 -3.46 -26.83 11.15
C VAL A 50 -2.74 -26.98 12.48
N ASP A 51 -2.43 -28.21 12.88
CA ASP A 51 -1.84 -28.53 14.19
C ASP A 51 -2.63 -27.93 15.38
N GLY A 52 -3.94 -27.86 15.26
CA GLY A 52 -4.83 -27.28 16.28
C GLY A 52 -4.90 -25.76 16.29
N VAL A 53 -4.12 -25.06 15.44
CA VAL A 53 -4.15 -23.59 15.32
C VAL A 53 -5.08 -23.20 14.17
N GLN A 54 -6.13 -22.42 14.47
CA GLN A 54 -7.04 -21.91 13.45
C GLN A 54 -6.29 -20.99 12.48
N ILE A 55 -6.51 -21.20 11.18
CA ILE A 55 -5.94 -20.36 10.13
C ILE A 55 -7.01 -19.45 9.52
N SER A 56 -6.60 -18.23 9.17
CA SER A 56 -7.48 -17.32 8.46
C SER A 56 -7.77 -17.82 7.05
N THR A 57 -9.04 -17.85 6.66
CA THR A 57 -9.47 -18.15 5.28
C THR A 57 -9.42 -16.92 4.36
N LYS A 58 -9.17 -15.72 4.91
CA LYS A 58 -9.06 -14.46 4.17
C LYS A 58 -8.05 -14.59 3.01
N GLN A 59 -8.49 -14.30 1.79
CA GLN A 59 -7.64 -14.43 0.59
C GLN A 59 -7.06 -13.11 0.11
N GLN A 60 -7.79 -12.02 0.34
CA GLN A 60 -7.37 -10.68 -0.04
C GLN A 60 -6.91 -9.92 1.20
N TYR A 61 -5.80 -9.22 1.06
CA TYR A 61 -5.19 -8.40 2.10
C TYR A 61 -5.20 -6.96 1.65
N TYR A 62 -5.64 -6.08 2.53
CA TYR A 62 -5.67 -4.63 2.33
C TYR A 62 -5.01 -4.01 3.56
N ILE A 63 -3.82 -3.45 3.37
CA ILE A 63 -2.94 -3.04 4.46
C ILE A 63 -2.55 -1.59 4.25
N LYS A 64 -2.60 -0.80 5.30
CA LYS A 64 -1.98 0.52 5.38
C LYS A 64 -0.69 0.40 6.20
N PHE A 65 0.36 1.03 5.69
CA PHE A 65 1.70 0.98 6.25
C PHE A 65 2.29 2.39 6.32
N HIS A 66 2.87 2.75 7.46
CA HIS A 66 3.62 3.99 7.60
C HIS A 66 5.07 3.75 7.18
N LYS A 67 5.35 4.00 5.92
CA LYS A 67 6.66 3.80 5.31
C LYS A 67 7.68 4.77 5.92
N PRO A 68 8.84 4.28 6.42
CA PRO A 68 9.98 5.13 6.76
C PRO A 68 10.75 5.58 5.50
N ALA A 69 11.55 6.64 5.63
CA ALA A 69 12.59 6.96 4.67
C ALA A 69 13.66 5.86 4.58
N GLY A 70 14.43 5.83 3.49
CA GLY A 70 15.55 4.90 3.29
C GLY A 70 15.21 3.63 2.52
N TYR A 71 13.94 3.29 2.35
CA TYR A 71 13.46 2.09 1.66
C TYR A 71 12.79 2.44 0.34
N ILE A 72 13.11 1.72 -0.73
CA ILE A 72 12.40 1.86 -2.00
C ILE A 72 11.07 1.09 -1.97
N THR A 73 10.10 1.61 -2.72
CA THR A 73 8.78 0.98 -2.86
C THR A 73 8.85 -0.09 -3.94
N ALA A 74 9.24 -1.29 -3.54
CA ALA A 74 9.33 -2.47 -4.39
C ALA A 74 9.06 -3.74 -3.56
N VAL A 75 8.78 -4.85 -4.24
CA VAL A 75 8.66 -6.17 -3.59
C VAL A 75 10.04 -6.77 -3.32
N GLU A 76 10.95 -6.60 -4.29
CA GLU A 76 12.32 -7.09 -4.24
C GLU A 76 13.25 -6.12 -4.98
N ASP A 77 14.49 -6.00 -4.55
CA ASP A 77 15.54 -5.28 -5.25
C ASP A 77 16.91 -5.88 -4.86
N PRO A 78 17.84 -6.11 -5.81
CA PRO A 78 19.12 -6.74 -5.53
C PRO A 78 20.12 -5.84 -4.78
N THR A 79 19.89 -4.52 -4.76
CA THR A 79 20.87 -3.53 -4.31
C THR A 79 20.37 -2.61 -3.20
N HIS A 80 19.06 -2.47 -3.06
CA HIS A 80 18.46 -1.54 -2.11
C HIS A 80 17.48 -2.23 -1.17
N PRO A 81 17.41 -1.81 0.10
CA PRO A 81 16.37 -2.29 1.00
C PRO A 81 14.98 -1.87 0.50
N VAL A 82 14.04 -2.80 0.50
CA VAL A 82 12.68 -2.58 0.04
C VAL A 82 11.67 -2.51 1.17
N VAL A 83 10.54 -1.85 0.96
CA VAL A 83 9.47 -1.74 1.96
C VAL A 83 8.96 -3.10 2.45
N MET A 84 9.01 -4.12 1.58
CA MET A 84 8.57 -5.47 1.94
C MET A 84 9.52 -6.20 2.90
N ASP A 85 10.74 -5.72 3.11
CA ASP A 85 11.68 -6.27 4.10
C ASP A 85 11.32 -5.85 5.54
N LEU A 86 10.50 -4.81 5.69
CA LEU A 86 10.01 -4.28 6.96
C LEU A 86 8.73 -4.98 7.45
N LEU A 87 8.15 -5.82 6.63
CA LEU A 87 6.85 -6.45 6.87
C LEU A 87 7.02 -7.96 7.09
N PRO A 88 6.04 -8.64 7.71
CA PRO A 88 6.07 -10.08 7.85
C PRO A 88 6.33 -10.80 6.53
N PRO A 89 7.29 -11.77 6.49
CA PRO A 89 7.67 -12.45 5.25
C PRO A 89 6.51 -13.23 4.60
N GLU A 90 5.47 -13.53 5.37
CA GLU A 90 4.24 -14.15 4.91
C GLU A 90 3.53 -13.28 3.86
N PHE A 91 3.61 -11.95 3.97
CA PHE A 91 2.97 -11.05 3.01
C PHE A 91 3.56 -11.22 1.60
N LYS A 92 4.90 -11.38 1.48
CA LYS A 92 5.52 -11.71 0.18
C LYS A 92 5.00 -13.03 -0.36
N LYS A 93 4.90 -14.08 0.50
CA LYS A 93 4.40 -15.40 0.10
C LYS A 93 2.92 -15.38 -0.31
N MET A 94 2.13 -14.48 0.28
CA MET A 94 0.72 -14.28 -0.06
C MET A 94 0.53 -13.36 -1.28
N GLY A 95 1.62 -12.93 -1.92
CA GLY A 95 1.58 -12.09 -3.11
C GLY A 95 1.17 -10.64 -2.83
N VAL A 96 1.37 -10.15 -1.60
CA VAL A 96 1.11 -8.74 -1.26
C VAL A 96 2.18 -7.84 -1.89
N PHE A 97 1.75 -6.73 -2.48
CA PHE A 97 2.59 -5.75 -3.15
C PHE A 97 2.13 -4.32 -2.85
N PRO A 98 3.02 -3.32 -2.99
CA PRO A 98 2.67 -1.91 -2.78
C PRO A 98 1.72 -1.36 -3.84
N VAL A 99 0.73 -0.57 -3.42
CA VAL A 99 -0.22 0.16 -4.27
C VAL A 99 0.35 1.55 -4.59
N GLY A 100 0.93 1.67 -5.76
CA GLY A 100 1.69 2.86 -6.14
C GLY A 100 3.05 2.91 -5.46
N ARG A 101 3.68 4.10 -5.50
CA ARG A 101 5.05 4.27 -5.00
C ARG A 101 5.18 5.53 -4.17
N LEU A 102 6.12 5.49 -3.21
CA LEU A 102 6.75 6.63 -2.57
C LEU A 102 8.26 6.58 -2.88
N ASP A 103 8.89 7.71 -2.99
CA ASP A 103 10.33 7.82 -3.19
C ASP A 103 11.08 7.22 -1.98
N LYS A 104 12.36 6.90 -2.17
CA LYS A 104 13.20 6.30 -1.12
C LYS A 104 13.25 7.15 0.14
N ASP A 105 13.35 8.45 -0.02
CA ASP A 105 13.45 9.45 1.06
C ASP A 105 12.09 10.00 1.53
N THR A 106 11.00 9.60 0.89
CA THR A 106 9.63 10.02 1.26
C THR A 106 9.04 9.05 2.27
N GLU A 107 8.41 9.60 3.29
CA GLU A 107 7.71 8.89 4.35
C GLU A 107 6.19 8.87 4.16
N GLY A 108 5.50 8.16 5.04
CA GLY A 108 4.05 8.26 5.19
C GLY A 108 3.26 7.08 4.65
N LEU A 109 2.00 7.34 4.37
CA LEU A 109 1.02 6.31 4.03
C LEU A 109 1.36 5.60 2.72
N LEU A 110 1.56 4.30 2.81
CA LEU A 110 1.66 3.37 1.69
C LEU A 110 0.62 2.27 1.87
N LEU A 111 -0.17 2.03 0.83
CA LEU A 111 -1.12 0.91 0.82
C LEU A 111 -0.47 -0.31 0.19
N LEU A 112 -0.85 -1.50 0.69
CA LEU A 112 -0.37 -2.77 0.16
C LEU A 112 -1.56 -3.73 0.02
N THR A 113 -1.53 -4.58 -0.99
CA THR A 113 -2.58 -5.57 -1.25
C THR A 113 -2.08 -6.69 -2.16
N ASN A 114 -2.83 -7.78 -2.24
CA ASN A 114 -2.71 -8.78 -3.30
C ASN A 114 -3.91 -8.75 -4.27
N ASP A 115 -4.77 -7.71 -4.16
CA ASP A 115 -5.89 -7.46 -5.09
C ASP A 115 -5.48 -6.43 -6.15
N GLY A 116 -5.10 -6.91 -7.34
CA GLY A 116 -4.68 -6.05 -8.46
C GLY A 116 -5.80 -5.12 -8.96
N ILE A 117 -7.07 -5.52 -8.85
CA ILE A 117 -8.20 -4.69 -9.29
C ILE A 117 -8.37 -3.51 -8.34
N TRP A 118 -8.32 -3.76 -7.04
CA TRP A 118 -8.38 -2.71 -6.03
C TRP A 118 -7.16 -1.77 -6.13
N ALA A 119 -5.96 -2.32 -6.26
CA ALA A 119 -4.76 -1.51 -6.47
C ALA A 119 -4.90 -0.57 -7.68
N HIS A 120 -5.37 -1.11 -8.81
CA HIS A 120 -5.58 -0.32 -10.03
C HIS A 120 -6.63 0.78 -9.84
N SER A 121 -7.67 0.56 -9.04
CA SER A 121 -8.70 1.58 -8.78
C SER A 121 -8.14 2.80 -8.04
N ILE A 122 -7.06 2.64 -7.28
CA ILE A 122 -6.42 3.70 -6.49
C ILE A 122 -5.34 4.45 -7.28
N ILE A 123 -4.54 3.71 -8.07
CA ILE A 123 -3.42 4.32 -8.81
C ILE A 123 -3.80 4.84 -10.19
N ASN A 124 -4.95 4.43 -10.72
CA ASN A 124 -5.42 4.88 -12.02
C ASN A 124 -5.76 6.37 -11.97
N GLY A 125 -5.02 7.19 -12.72
CA GLY A 125 -5.20 8.64 -12.78
C GLY A 125 -6.56 9.13 -13.29
N HIS A 126 -7.38 8.23 -13.88
CA HIS A 126 -8.76 8.57 -14.29
C HIS A 126 -9.75 8.59 -13.12
N LYS A 127 -9.44 7.94 -12.00
CA LYS A 127 -10.30 7.95 -10.80
C LYS A 127 -10.06 9.14 -9.87
N HIS A 128 -9.05 9.97 -10.16
CA HIS A 128 -8.77 11.21 -9.43
C HIS A 128 -8.68 11.04 -7.90
N VAL A 129 -8.15 9.91 -7.43
CA VAL A 129 -7.99 9.67 -5.99
C VAL A 129 -7.00 10.68 -5.40
N PRO A 130 -7.45 11.59 -4.52
CA PRO A 130 -6.59 12.61 -3.96
C PRO A 130 -5.54 12.01 -3.04
N LYS A 131 -4.36 12.60 -3.03
CA LYS A 131 -3.23 12.26 -2.15
C LYS A 131 -2.75 13.52 -1.49
N VAL A 132 -2.82 13.55 -0.16
CA VAL A 132 -2.38 14.69 0.64
C VAL A 132 -0.97 14.46 1.14
N TYR A 133 -0.11 15.46 0.96
CA TYR A 133 1.25 15.43 1.45
C TYR A 133 1.51 16.62 2.37
N TYR A 134 2.26 16.38 3.44
CA TYR A 134 2.96 17.40 4.20
C TYR A 134 4.35 17.59 3.59
N VAL A 135 4.73 18.84 3.39
CA VAL A 135 5.96 19.23 2.72
C VAL A 135 6.69 20.26 3.57
N GLU A 136 7.99 20.03 3.84
CA GLU A 136 8.91 21.07 4.28
C GLU A 136 9.88 21.38 3.15
N PHE A 137 10.28 22.65 3.03
CA PHE A 137 11.15 23.08 1.94
C PHE A 137 12.02 24.29 2.36
N ASN A 138 13.18 24.39 1.73
CA ASN A 138 14.01 25.61 1.76
C ASN A 138 13.62 26.52 0.60
N GLY A 139 14.03 27.79 0.68
CA GLY A 139 13.74 28.81 -0.32
C GLY A 139 12.42 29.54 -0.03
N LYS A 140 11.88 30.18 -1.04
CA LYS A 140 10.65 30.96 -0.91
C LYS A 140 9.74 30.69 -2.11
N LEU A 141 8.57 30.16 -1.85
CA LEU A 141 7.53 30.04 -2.88
C LEU A 141 6.98 31.45 -3.20
N THR A 142 7.00 31.81 -4.46
CA THR A 142 6.40 33.05 -4.92
C THR A 142 4.87 32.88 -5.03
N LYS A 143 4.12 33.98 -4.95
CA LYS A 143 2.67 33.92 -5.19
C LYS A 143 2.34 33.38 -6.57
N ASP A 144 3.08 33.78 -7.60
CA ASP A 144 2.97 33.22 -8.96
C ASP A 144 3.28 31.73 -8.99
N GLY A 145 4.31 31.26 -8.25
CA GLY A 145 4.64 29.84 -8.15
C GLY A 145 3.52 29.00 -7.54
N ILE A 146 2.87 29.51 -6.48
CA ILE A 146 1.70 28.86 -5.85
C ILE A 146 0.52 28.84 -6.84
N GLU A 147 0.18 29.95 -7.45
CA GLU A 147 -0.92 30.07 -8.43
C GLU A 147 -0.72 29.11 -9.61
N ARG A 148 0.52 28.97 -10.11
CA ARG A 148 0.83 27.99 -11.18
C ARG A 148 0.64 26.56 -10.71
N ILE A 149 0.98 26.21 -9.47
CA ILE A 149 0.69 24.87 -8.93
C ILE A 149 -0.82 24.65 -8.88
N GLU A 150 -1.59 25.62 -8.38
CA GLU A 150 -3.04 25.54 -8.23
C GLU A 150 -3.80 25.48 -9.57
N THR A 151 -3.23 26.07 -10.63
CA THR A 151 -3.82 26.05 -11.98
C THR A 151 -3.25 24.94 -12.87
N GLY A 152 -2.22 24.25 -12.43
CA GLY A 152 -1.52 23.22 -13.19
C GLY A 152 -0.19 23.70 -13.74
N ILE A 153 0.91 23.36 -13.06
CA ILE A 153 2.27 23.79 -13.40
C ILE A 153 2.89 22.92 -14.49
N VAL A 154 3.67 23.53 -15.40
CA VAL A 154 4.56 22.83 -16.33
C VAL A 154 5.91 22.63 -15.65
N LEU A 155 6.37 21.38 -15.58
CA LEU A 155 7.66 21.02 -15.00
C LEU A 155 8.80 21.26 -15.99
N GLY A 156 10.04 21.27 -15.50
CA GLY A 156 11.22 21.62 -16.31
C GLY A 156 11.48 20.72 -17.54
N ASP A 157 10.89 19.53 -17.60
CA ASP A 157 10.95 18.62 -18.76
C ASP A 157 9.74 18.76 -19.70
N GLY A 158 8.90 19.79 -19.51
CA GLY A 158 7.68 20.02 -20.27
C GLY A 158 6.47 19.22 -19.80
N THR A 159 6.58 18.44 -18.74
CA THR A 159 5.45 17.67 -18.20
C THR A 159 4.40 18.61 -17.63
N GLN A 160 3.18 18.60 -18.16
CA GLN A 160 2.03 19.32 -17.62
C GLN A 160 1.47 18.56 -16.41
N CYS A 161 1.42 19.21 -15.24
CA CYS A 161 0.72 18.69 -14.06
C CYS A 161 -0.74 19.12 -14.07
N LYS A 162 -1.60 18.31 -13.43
CA LYS A 162 -2.97 18.73 -13.10
C LYS A 162 -2.93 19.81 -12.02
N PRO A 163 -3.99 20.63 -11.90
CA PRO A 163 -4.20 21.51 -10.75
C PRO A 163 -4.03 20.74 -9.43
N ALA A 164 -3.39 21.40 -8.47
CA ALA A 164 -3.21 20.87 -7.12
C ALA A 164 -3.69 21.89 -6.10
N ASN A 165 -4.15 21.41 -4.94
CA ASN A 165 -4.56 22.32 -3.87
C ASN A 165 -3.39 22.53 -2.89
N ILE A 166 -3.14 23.77 -2.48
CA ILE A 166 -2.11 24.15 -1.52
C ILE A 166 -2.75 24.77 -0.27
N ASP A 167 -2.34 24.31 0.89
CA ASP A 167 -2.65 24.88 2.20
C ASP A 167 -1.33 25.24 2.89
N VAL A 168 -1.02 26.54 2.95
CA VAL A 168 0.23 27.05 3.51
C VAL A 168 0.15 27.06 5.04
N LEU A 169 1.02 26.30 5.71
CA LEU A 169 1.07 26.17 7.15
C LEU A 169 2.04 27.16 7.79
N SER A 170 3.18 27.40 7.13
CA SER A 170 4.21 28.34 7.57
C SER A 170 5.01 28.87 6.37
N GLU A 171 6.04 29.67 6.63
CA GLU A 171 6.94 30.16 5.56
C GLU A 171 7.69 29.03 4.83
N GLN A 172 7.86 27.88 5.46
CA GLN A 172 8.65 26.74 4.94
C GLN A 172 7.91 25.39 5.03
N SER A 173 6.60 25.40 5.24
CA SER A 173 5.79 24.18 5.24
C SER A 173 4.40 24.39 4.68
N LEU A 174 3.88 23.36 4.03
CA LEU A 174 2.53 23.36 3.45
C LEU A 174 1.95 21.95 3.38
N HIS A 175 0.63 21.88 3.20
CA HIS A 175 0.00 20.69 2.63
C HIS A 175 -0.21 20.88 1.13
N ILE A 176 0.00 19.82 0.36
CA ILE A 176 -0.34 19.76 -1.06
C ILE A 176 -1.20 18.56 -1.35
N THR A 177 -2.30 18.78 -2.07
CA THR A 177 -3.19 17.70 -2.53
C THR A 177 -3.09 17.56 -4.04
N ILE A 178 -2.74 16.36 -4.50
CA ILE A 178 -2.65 16.01 -5.92
C ILE A 178 -3.54 14.80 -6.25
N GLU A 179 -4.09 14.74 -7.48
CA GLU A 179 -4.94 13.64 -7.97
C GLU A 179 -4.24 12.72 -8.97
N GLU A 180 -2.95 12.87 -9.13
CA GLU A 180 -2.11 12.08 -10.02
C GLU A 180 -0.83 11.63 -9.29
N GLY A 181 0.09 10.97 -9.96
CA GLY A 181 1.32 10.47 -9.33
C GLY A 181 2.45 10.34 -10.35
N LYS A 182 2.95 11.47 -10.86
CA LYS A 182 4.10 11.50 -11.77
C LYS A 182 5.40 11.34 -10.99
N TYR A 183 6.47 11.01 -11.70
CA TYR A 183 7.80 10.84 -11.12
C TYR A 183 8.25 12.07 -10.34
N HIS A 184 8.52 11.92 -9.05
CA HIS A 184 8.92 12.96 -8.09
C HIS A 184 8.03 14.22 -8.15
N GLN A 185 6.72 14.05 -8.38
CA GLN A 185 5.84 15.15 -8.78
C GLN A 185 5.84 16.31 -7.78
N VAL A 186 5.59 16.04 -6.49
CA VAL A 186 5.52 17.11 -5.46
C VAL A 186 6.86 17.86 -5.37
N LYS A 187 7.99 17.14 -5.33
CA LYS A 187 9.32 17.76 -5.28
C LYS A 187 9.57 18.68 -6.49
N ARG A 188 9.21 18.21 -7.67
CA ARG A 188 9.38 18.96 -8.92
C ARG A 188 8.44 20.15 -9.00
N MET A 189 7.20 20.05 -8.50
CA MET A 189 6.26 21.18 -8.44
C MET A 189 6.77 22.27 -7.51
N ILE A 190 7.21 21.92 -6.30
CA ILE A 190 7.81 22.86 -5.34
C ILE A 190 9.08 23.48 -5.91
N GLY A 191 9.94 22.67 -6.56
CA GLY A 191 11.15 23.18 -7.24
C GLY A 191 10.85 24.20 -8.32
N ALA A 192 9.83 23.95 -9.16
CA ALA A 192 9.41 24.87 -10.21
C ALA A 192 8.74 26.15 -9.69
N ALA A 193 8.29 26.16 -8.42
CA ALA A 193 7.73 27.32 -7.73
C ALA A 193 8.77 28.09 -6.90
N GLY A 194 10.05 27.66 -6.86
CA GLY A 194 11.16 28.36 -6.20
C GLY A 194 11.59 27.80 -4.85
N GLY A 195 11.06 26.63 -4.44
CA GLY A 195 11.46 25.93 -3.22
C GLY A 195 12.31 24.69 -3.50
N GLU A 196 12.94 24.15 -2.46
CA GLU A 196 13.65 22.87 -2.46
C GLU A 196 13.11 22.01 -1.32
N VAL A 197 12.45 20.89 -1.66
CA VAL A 197 11.86 20.00 -0.65
C VAL A 197 12.94 19.36 0.21
N THR A 198 12.83 19.53 1.53
CA THR A 198 13.71 18.96 2.54
C THR A 198 13.07 17.78 3.27
N TYR A 199 11.72 17.78 3.39
CA TYR A 199 10.97 16.67 3.97
C TYR A 199 9.64 16.50 3.22
N LEU A 200 9.26 15.24 3.00
CA LEU A 200 8.02 14.89 2.31
C LEU A 200 7.38 13.68 2.99
N LYS A 201 6.11 13.85 3.39
CA LYS A 201 5.33 12.79 4.03
C LYS A 201 3.94 12.73 3.43
N ARG A 202 3.52 11.54 2.95
CA ARG A 202 2.15 11.34 2.50
C ARG A 202 1.23 11.06 3.69
N LEU A 203 0.25 11.91 3.89
CA LEU A 203 -0.70 11.84 5.00
C LEU A 203 -1.91 10.98 4.69
N SER A 204 -2.43 11.06 3.44
CA SER A 204 -3.61 10.30 3.04
C SER A 204 -3.62 9.90 1.56
N ILE A 205 -4.42 8.88 1.25
CA ILE A 205 -4.83 8.46 -0.09
C ILE A 205 -6.35 8.30 -0.05
N GLY A 206 -7.07 9.19 -0.74
CA GLY A 206 -8.51 9.29 -0.59
C GLY A 206 -8.88 9.57 0.88
N HIS A 207 -9.76 8.74 1.42
CA HIS A 207 -10.20 8.80 2.82
C HIS A 207 -9.30 8.02 3.79
N ILE A 208 -8.39 7.16 3.31
CA ILE A 208 -7.46 6.42 4.16
C ILE A 208 -6.32 7.33 4.62
N THR A 209 -6.10 7.34 5.94
CA THR A 209 -5.08 8.17 6.60
C THR A 209 -4.11 7.32 7.42
N LEU A 210 -3.17 7.99 8.10
CA LEU A 210 -2.24 7.35 9.04
C LEU A 210 -2.86 7.04 10.42
N ASN A 211 -4.15 7.32 10.65
CA ASN A 211 -4.81 7.03 11.93
C ASN A 211 -4.63 5.56 12.32
N GLY A 212 -4.18 5.32 13.55
CA GLY A 212 -3.90 3.98 14.08
C GLY A 212 -2.56 3.36 13.64
N ILE A 213 -1.80 4.07 12.80
CA ILE A 213 -0.42 3.72 12.42
C ILE A 213 0.49 4.97 12.43
N GLU A 214 0.31 5.85 13.41
CA GLU A 214 1.03 7.13 13.51
C GLU A 214 2.54 6.94 13.67
N ALA A 215 2.95 5.85 14.34
CA ALA A 215 4.37 5.52 14.48
C ALA A 215 4.94 5.00 13.14
N ILE A 216 6.14 5.49 12.80
CA ILE A 216 6.87 5.02 11.62
C ILE A 216 7.13 3.51 11.72
N ASN A 217 7.09 2.82 10.59
CA ASN A 217 7.27 1.38 10.46
C ASN A 217 6.17 0.54 11.15
N THR A 218 4.98 1.10 11.32
CA THR A 218 3.79 0.36 11.75
C THR A 218 2.82 0.12 10.60
N TYR A 219 2.02 -0.93 10.72
CA TYR A 219 1.00 -1.28 9.75
C TYR A 219 -0.27 -1.76 10.44
N SER A 220 -1.39 -1.66 9.77
CA SER A 220 -2.66 -2.31 10.16
C SER A 220 -3.44 -2.74 8.92
N GLU A 221 -4.39 -3.62 9.11
CA GLU A 221 -5.40 -3.89 8.09
C GLU A 221 -6.28 -2.65 7.88
N ILE A 222 -6.79 -2.52 6.67
CA ILE A 222 -7.76 -1.48 6.28
C ILE A 222 -9.16 -2.05 6.53
N ASP A 223 -10.05 -1.26 7.09
CA ASP A 223 -11.43 -1.65 7.34
C ASP A 223 -12.17 -1.99 6.05
N ASP A 224 -13.04 -3.00 6.10
CA ASP A 224 -13.76 -3.49 4.91
C ASP A 224 -14.59 -2.39 4.22
N GLN A 225 -15.14 -1.45 4.99
CA GLN A 225 -15.89 -0.32 4.43
C GLN A 225 -14.98 0.59 3.60
N ASP A 226 -13.79 0.91 4.10
CA ASP A 226 -12.78 1.71 3.39
C ASP A 226 -12.32 1.03 2.09
N VAL A 227 -12.21 -0.30 2.11
CA VAL A 227 -11.88 -1.08 0.91
C VAL A 227 -12.98 -0.98 -0.14
N VAL A 228 -14.26 -1.08 0.27
CA VAL A 228 -15.43 -1.02 -0.63
C VAL A 228 -15.56 0.35 -1.29
N ASP A 229 -15.26 1.43 -0.57
CA ASP A 229 -15.42 2.79 -1.09
C ASP A 229 -14.47 3.11 -2.26
N PHE A 230 -13.34 2.43 -2.38
CA PHE A 230 -12.48 2.51 -3.57
C PHE A 230 -12.95 1.64 -4.75
N LYS A 231 -13.85 0.68 -4.52
CA LYS A 231 -14.37 -0.19 -5.59
C LYS A 231 -15.52 0.45 -6.37
N LYS A 232 -16.13 1.49 -5.82
CA LYS A 232 -17.18 2.31 -6.48
C LYS A 232 -16.53 3.28 -7.47
#